data_9339f1aa4872a4e6b6e6e569b9846ec6
#
_entry.id   9339f1aa4872a4e6b6e6e569b9846ec6
#
_cell.length_a   1.000
_cell.length_b   1.000
_cell.length_c   1.000
_cell.angle_alpha   90.00
_cell.angle_beta   90.00
_cell.angle_gamma   90.00
#
_symmetry.space_group_name_H-M   'P 1'
#
loop_
_entity.id
_entity.type
_entity.pdbx_description
1 polymer ?
#
loop_
_entity_poly.entity_id
_entity_poly.type
_entity_poly.pdbx_seq_one_letter_code
_entity_poly.pdbx_strand_id
1 'polypeptide(L)'
;MKRAFDLFCSIYGLIVAGPLLLIVAVLIKLESPGPAIFKQKRPTINNELFNIYKFRSMKMGTPNVATDLMGPEDFITKTGKFIRKTSIDELPQLVNVLKGEMSIVGPRPALYNQYELIEKRTKVNVHTIRPGVTGLAQVMGRDNNTDDQKVMYDKYYLENQSLLLDMYIIYKTVINTISSEGVSH
;
A
#
# COMPACT_ATOMS: atom_id res chain seq x y z
N MET A 1 -3.53 -0.72 22.22
CA MET A 1 -4.83 -0.87 21.52
C MET A 1 -4.65 -0.94 20.00
N LYS A 2 -3.93 -0.02 19.33
CA LYS A 2 -3.74 -0.03 17.86
C LYS A 2 -3.22 -1.38 17.30
N ARG A 3 -2.17 -1.97 17.90
CA ARG A 3 -1.61 -3.24 17.42
C ARG A 3 -2.61 -4.41 17.49
N ALA A 4 -3.42 -4.48 18.55
CA ALA A 4 -4.45 -5.50 18.66
C ALA A 4 -5.53 -5.33 17.57
N PHE A 5 -5.92 -4.09 17.28
CA PHE A 5 -6.81 -3.77 16.17
C PHE A 5 -6.21 -4.17 14.82
N ASP A 6 -4.93 -3.84 14.55
CA ASP A 6 -4.23 -4.23 13.33
C ASP A 6 -4.22 -5.75 13.13
N LEU A 7 -3.92 -6.52 14.19
CA LEU A 7 -3.90 -7.97 14.14
C LEU A 7 -5.28 -8.55 13.87
N PHE A 8 -6.29 -8.07 14.58
CA PHE A 8 -7.68 -8.51 14.39
C PHE A 8 -8.15 -8.26 12.95
N CYS A 9 -7.99 -7.03 12.44
CA CYS A 9 -8.37 -6.68 11.08
C CYS A 9 -7.61 -7.49 10.03
N SER A 10 -6.32 -7.75 10.26
CA SER A 10 -5.51 -8.50 9.30
C SER A 10 -5.89 -9.98 9.25
N ILE A 11 -6.11 -10.60 10.41
CA ILE A 11 -6.55 -12.02 10.47
C ILE A 11 -7.93 -12.14 9.82
N TYR A 12 -8.87 -11.31 10.24
CA TYR A 12 -10.23 -11.32 9.69
C TYR A 12 -10.22 -11.06 8.18
N GLY A 13 -9.49 -10.04 7.73
CA GLY A 13 -9.36 -9.69 6.31
C GLY A 13 -8.76 -10.82 5.48
N LEU A 14 -7.73 -11.52 5.98
CA LEU A 14 -7.14 -12.65 5.27
C LEU A 14 -8.08 -13.86 5.20
N ILE A 15 -8.86 -14.12 6.25
CA ILE A 15 -9.85 -15.21 6.25
C ILE A 15 -10.95 -14.92 5.22
N VAL A 16 -11.53 -13.72 5.27
CA VAL A 16 -12.63 -13.33 4.38
C VAL A 16 -12.17 -13.22 2.93
N ALA A 17 -11.01 -12.60 2.70
CA ALA A 17 -10.47 -12.44 1.35
C ALA A 17 -9.77 -13.70 0.82
N GLY A 18 -9.49 -14.69 1.64
CA GLY A 18 -8.70 -15.89 1.30
C GLY A 18 -9.13 -16.58 0.01
N PRO A 19 -10.41 -16.92 -0.20
CA PRO A 19 -10.88 -17.52 -1.45
C PRO A 19 -10.60 -16.61 -2.66
N LEU A 20 -10.84 -15.30 -2.55
CA LEU A 20 -10.55 -14.33 -3.60
C LEU A 20 -9.05 -14.25 -3.91
N LEU A 21 -8.20 -14.21 -2.86
CA LEU A 21 -6.75 -14.17 -3.02
C LEU A 21 -6.22 -15.40 -3.75
N LEU A 22 -6.80 -16.57 -3.49
CA LEU A 22 -6.44 -17.81 -4.18
C LEU A 22 -6.81 -17.74 -5.66
N ILE A 23 -8.03 -17.31 -5.99
CA ILE A 23 -8.49 -17.15 -7.37
C ILE A 23 -7.58 -16.18 -8.13
N VAL A 24 -7.27 -15.01 -7.54
CA VAL A 24 -6.38 -14.02 -8.15
C VAL A 24 -4.98 -14.57 -8.37
N ALA A 25 -4.44 -15.34 -7.42
CA ALA A 25 -3.12 -15.96 -7.56
C ALA A 25 -3.08 -16.94 -8.73
N VAL A 26 -4.15 -17.73 -8.92
CA VAL A 26 -4.28 -18.66 -10.06
C VAL A 26 -4.36 -17.89 -11.38
N LEU A 27 -5.22 -16.86 -11.47
CA LEU A 27 -5.36 -16.04 -12.68
C LEU A 27 -4.03 -15.40 -13.11
N ILE A 28 -3.28 -14.84 -12.15
CA ILE A 28 -1.95 -14.26 -12.42
C ILE A 28 -0.98 -15.30 -12.99
N LYS A 29 -0.99 -16.52 -12.44
CA LYS A 29 -0.12 -17.61 -12.92
C LYS A 29 -0.50 -18.13 -14.29
N LEU A 30 -1.78 -18.15 -14.61
CA LEU A 30 -2.26 -18.57 -15.94
C LEU A 30 -1.97 -17.51 -17.01
N GLU A 31 -2.02 -16.23 -16.66
CA GLU A 31 -1.80 -15.15 -17.61
C GLU A 31 -0.32 -14.93 -17.96
N SER A 32 0.58 -15.09 -16.99
CA SER A 32 2.02 -14.86 -17.23
C SER A 32 2.92 -15.73 -16.34
N PRO A 33 4.06 -16.23 -16.86
CA PRO A 33 4.98 -17.06 -16.09
C PRO A 33 5.59 -16.28 -14.91
N GLY A 34 5.89 -17.00 -13.80
CA GLY A 34 6.54 -16.43 -12.60
C GLY A 34 5.67 -16.43 -11.33
N PRO A 35 6.16 -15.85 -10.23
CA PRO A 35 5.46 -15.84 -8.94
C PRO A 35 4.22 -14.94 -8.98
N ALA A 36 3.13 -15.34 -8.30
CA ALA A 36 1.92 -14.53 -8.18
C ALA A 36 2.15 -13.33 -7.24
N ILE A 37 3.02 -13.47 -6.24
CA ILE A 37 3.37 -12.42 -5.27
C ILE A 37 4.63 -11.68 -5.72
N PHE A 38 4.49 -10.38 -5.87
CA PHE A 38 5.59 -9.44 -6.08
C PHE A 38 6.11 -8.96 -4.73
N LYS A 39 7.44 -8.84 -4.62
CA LYS A 39 8.12 -8.35 -3.42
C LYS A 39 8.98 -7.14 -3.79
N GLN A 40 8.90 -6.08 -3.00
CA GLN A 40 9.66 -4.86 -3.20
C GLN A 40 10.14 -4.31 -1.87
N LYS A 41 11.39 -3.84 -1.82
CA LYS A 41 11.94 -3.20 -0.61
C LYS A 41 11.28 -1.86 -0.36
N ARG A 42 10.88 -1.63 0.89
CA ARG A 42 10.26 -0.39 1.38
C ARG A 42 10.79 -0.07 2.78
N PRO A 43 10.89 1.21 3.18
CA PRO A 43 11.20 1.57 4.55
C PRO A 43 9.99 1.31 5.49
N THR A 44 10.29 0.80 6.68
CA THR A 44 9.40 0.71 7.84
C THR A 44 9.89 1.64 8.96
N ILE A 45 9.60 1.30 10.22
CA ILE A 45 10.08 2.07 11.39
C ILE A 45 11.59 2.28 11.31
N ASN A 46 12.04 3.47 11.68
CA ASN A 46 13.45 3.88 11.69
C ASN A 46 14.14 3.74 10.33
N ASN A 47 13.38 3.77 9.24
CA ASN A 47 13.84 3.57 7.86
C ASN A 47 14.49 2.19 7.62
N GLU A 48 14.23 1.19 8.47
CA GLU A 48 14.60 -0.19 8.21
C GLU A 48 13.89 -0.73 6.97
N LEU A 49 14.56 -1.55 6.17
CA LEU A 49 13.99 -2.07 4.94
C LEU A 49 13.28 -3.41 5.18
N PHE A 50 12.04 -3.51 4.73
CA PHE A 50 11.27 -4.75 4.67
C PHE A 50 10.81 -5.05 3.24
N ASN A 51 10.31 -6.26 3.00
CA ASN A 51 9.70 -6.63 1.72
C ASN A 51 8.19 -6.50 1.78
N ILE A 52 7.64 -5.49 1.11
CA ILE A 52 6.18 -5.39 0.94
C ILE A 52 5.68 -6.49 0.00
N TYR A 53 4.54 -7.09 0.31
CA TYR A 53 3.90 -8.12 -0.50
C TYR A 53 2.72 -7.54 -1.27
N LYS A 54 2.72 -7.73 -2.59
CA LYS A 54 1.61 -7.39 -3.46
C LYS A 54 1.36 -8.50 -4.47
N PHE A 55 0.18 -8.57 -5.03
CA PHE A 55 0.01 -9.36 -6.24
C PHE A 55 0.76 -8.73 -7.40
N ARG A 56 1.34 -9.57 -8.24
CA ARG A 56 2.00 -9.14 -9.47
C ARG A 56 0.95 -8.67 -10.47
N SER A 57 0.99 -7.38 -10.81
CA SER A 57 0.11 -6.75 -11.79
C SER A 57 0.80 -6.45 -13.12
N MET A 58 2.11 -6.70 -13.20
CA MET A 58 2.95 -6.40 -14.37
C MET A 58 3.69 -7.66 -14.85
N LYS A 59 4.10 -7.65 -16.13
CA LYS A 59 4.90 -8.72 -16.72
C LYS A 59 6.29 -8.78 -16.05
N MET A 60 6.92 -9.97 -16.12
CA MET A 60 8.30 -10.14 -15.65
C MET A 60 9.26 -9.28 -16.48
N GLY A 61 10.28 -8.73 -15.82
CA GLY A 61 11.26 -7.84 -16.46
C GLY A 61 10.86 -6.36 -16.52
N THR A 62 9.70 -5.99 -16.01
CA THR A 62 9.30 -4.58 -15.86
C THR A 62 10.28 -3.84 -14.95
N PRO A 63 10.77 -2.64 -15.33
CA PRO A 63 11.67 -1.84 -14.50
C PRO A 63 11.07 -1.53 -13.12
N ASN A 64 11.91 -1.52 -12.08
CA ASN A 64 11.49 -1.25 -10.70
C ASN A 64 11.51 0.25 -10.38
N VAL A 65 10.68 1.02 -11.07
CA VAL A 65 10.51 2.47 -10.90
C VAL A 65 9.07 2.80 -10.55
N ALA A 66 8.80 4.04 -10.16
CA ALA A 66 7.44 4.49 -9.91
C ALA A 66 6.61 4.42 -11.21
N THR A 67 5.35 4.03 -11.11
CA THR A 67 4.50 3.74 -12.29
C THR A 67 4.28 4.96 -13.18
N ASP A 68 4.23 6.15 -12.59
CA ASP A 68 4.14 7.44 -13.26
C ASP A 68 5.37 7.82 -14.12
N LEU A 69 6.51 7.15 -13.88
CA LEU A 69 7.75 7.32 -14.64
C LEU A 69 7.90 6.29 -15.78
N MET A 70 6.95 5.38 -15.94
CA MET A 70 6.95 4.36 -17.00
C MET A 70 5.93 4.72 -18.08
N GLY A 71 6.28 4.50 -19.34
CA GLY A 71 5.32 4.45 -20.43
C GLY A 71 4.28 3.34 -20.14
N PRO A 72 2.99 3.66 -20.20
CA PRO A 72 2.05 3.07 -19.25
C PRO A 72 1.56 1.65 -19.54
N GLU A 73 1.27 1.26 -20.78
CA GLU A 73 0.28 0.18 -20.96
C GLU A 73 0.87 -1.19 -21.28
N ASP A 74 2.08 -1.29 -21.83
CA ASP A 74 2.61 -2.55 -22.39
C ASP A 74 3.05 -3.56 -21.31
N PHE A 75 3.31 -3.11 -20.11
CA PHE A 75 3.80 -3.96 -19.02
C PHE A 75 2.70 -4.49 -18.09
N ILE A 76 1.53 -3.84 -18.04
CA ILE A 76 0.44 -4.22 -17.13
C ILE A 76 -0.35 -5.37 -17.77
N THR A 77 -0.56 -6.46 -17.02
CA THR A 77 -1.37 -7.59 -17.47
C THR A 77 -2.87 -7.26 -17.41
N LYS A 78 -3.73 -8.03 -18.10
CA LYS A 78 -5.21 -7.81 -18.02
C LYS A 78 -5.72 -8.01 -16.60
N THR A 79 -5.32 -9.10 -15.95
CA THR A 79 -5.59 -9.33 -14.52
C THR A 79 -5.02 -8.20 -13.68
N GLY A 80 -3.80 -7.73 -14.02
CA GLY A 80 -3.14 -6.61 -13.36
C GLY A 80 -3.95 -5.32 -13.38
N LYS A 81 -4.53 -4.94 -14.52
CA LYS A 81 -5.42 -3.77 -14.64
C LYS A 81 -6.62 -3.89 -13.67
N PHE A 82 -7.25 -5.04 -13.62
CA PHE A 82 -8.40 -5.27 -12.75
C PHE A 82 -8.03 -5.18 -11.26
N ILE A 83 -6.99 -5.90 -10.81
CA ILE A 83 -6.61 -5.94 -9.39
C ILE A 83 -6.07 -4.60 -8.90
N ARG A 84 -5.42 -3.79 -9.74
CA ARG A 84 -5.00 -2.42 -9.41
C ARG A 84 -6.20 -1.49 -9.25
N LYS A 85 -7.15 -1.52 -10.20
CA LYS A 85 -8.37 -0.71 -10.13
C LYS A 85 -9.18 -0.96 -8.86
N THR A 86 -9.19 -2.21 -8.39
CA THR A 86 -9.93 -2.64 -7.19
C THR A 86 -9.07 -2.65 -5.93
N SER A 87 -7.79 -2.29 -6.01
CA SER A 87 -6.80 -2.37 -4.92
C SER A 87 -6.64 -3.78 -4.31
N ILE A 88 -7.12 -4.82 -4.99
CA ILE A 88 -6.96 -6.22 -4.57
C ILE A 88 -5.47 -6.62 -4.56
N ASP A 89 -4.66 -5.99 -5.41
CA ASP A 89 -3.22 -6.23 -5.47
C ASP A 89 -2.50 -5.90 -4.16
N GLU A 90 -3.07 -5.07 -3.31
CA GLU A 90 -2.49 -4.67 -2.02
C GLU A 90 -2.91 -5.56 -0.84
N LEU A 91 -3.93 -6.42 -0.98
CA LEU A 91 -4.39 -7.29 0.11
C LEU A 91 -3.31 -8.22 0.70
N PRO A 92 -2.32 -8.73 -0.05
CA PRO A 92 -1.22 -9.50 0.55
C PRO A 92 -0.40 -8.72 1.58
N GLN A 93 -0.47 -7.37 1.62
CA GLN A 93 0.17 -6.56 2.65
C GLN A 93 -0.37 -6.85 4.06
N LEU A 94 -1.57 -7.42 4.20
CA LEU A 94 -2.08 -7.88 5.49
C LEU A 94 -1.14 -8.89 6.17
N VAL A 95 -0.36 -9.65 5.39
CA VAL A 95 0.71 -10.51 5.93
C VAL A 95 1.86 -9.67 6.52
N ASN A 96 2.21 -8.53 5.90
CA ASN A 96 3.20 -7.61 6.46
C ASN A 96 2.68 -6.98 7.76
N VAL A 97 1.37 -6.70 7.85
CA VAL A 97 0.77 -6.23 9.11
C VAL A 97 0.89 -7.31 10.19
N LEU A 98 0.58 -8.57 9.90
CA LEU A 98 0.74 -9.67 10.86
C LEU A 98 2.18 -9.83 11.35
N LYS A 99 3.16 -9.66 10.46
CA LYS A 99 4.59 -9.69 10.81
C LYS A 99 5.04 -8.49 11.67
N GLY A 100 4.25 -7.41 11.74
CA GLY A 100 4.62 -6.19 12.45
C GLY A 100 5.45 -5.20 11.63
N GLU A 101 5.64 -5.47 10.35
CA GLU A 101 6.35 -4.61 9.40
C GLU A 101 5.49 -3.40 8.97
N MET A 102 4.16 -3.56 9.04
CA MET A 102 3.15 -2.56 8.68
C MET A 102 2.03 -2.47 9.73
N SER A 103 1.17 -1.47 9.56
CA SER A 103 -0.11 -1.26 10.23
C SER A 103 -1.23 -1.23 9.18
N ILE A 104 -2.50 -1.38 9.59
CA ILE A 104 -3.65 -1.14 8.70
C ILE A 104 -3.65 0.32 8.25
N VAL A 105 -3.52 1.26 9.20
CA VAL A 105 -3.50 2.70 8.94
C VAL A 105 -2.15 3.30 9.33
N GLY A 106 -1.55 4.04 8.40
CA GLY A 106 -0.28 4.73 8.59
C GLY A 106 0.19 5.40 7.29
N PRO A 107 1.35 6.08 7.28
CA PRO A 107 1.95 6.63 6.07
C PRO A 107 2.18 5.56 5.01
N ARG A 108 1.84 5.83 3.73
CA ARG A 108 2.13 4.88 2.64
C ARG A 108 3.65 4.68 2.53
N PRO A 109 4.16 3.42 2.53
CA PRO A 109 5.60 3.19 2.47
C PRO A 109 6.18 3.70 1.14
N ALA A 110 7.19 4.57 1.22
CA ALA A 110 7.92 5.10 0.08
C ALA A 110 8.64 3.99 -0.68
N LEU A 111 9.05 4.22 -1.94
CA LEU A 111 10.05 3.38 -2.59
C LEU A 111 11.39 3.57 -1.87
N TYR A 112 12.19 2.50 -1.79
CA TYR A 112 13.51 2.56 -1.13
C TYR A 112 14.46 3.60 -1.75
N ASN A 113 14.22 4.02 -2.98
CA ASN A 113 14.99 5.00 -3.76
C ASN A 113 14.32 6.38 -3.84
N GLN A 114 13.20 6.62 -3.17
CA GLN A 114 12.58 7.94 -3.00
C GLN A 114 13.25 8.70 -1.84
N TYR A 115 14.53 8.99 -1.97
CA TYR A 115 15.37 9.57 -0.91
C TYR A 115 14.83 10.89 -0.37
N GLU A 116 14.35 11.78 -1.25
CA GLU A 116 13.81 13.09 -0.86
C GLU A 116 12.57 12.95 0.05
N LEU A 117 11.61 12.10 -0.33
CA LEU A 117 10.42 11.85 0.49
C LEU A 117 10.78 11.23 1.84
N ILE A 118 11.71 10.25 1.84
CA ILE A 118 12.18 9.59 3.07
C ILE A 118 12.85 10.61 3.99
N GLU A 119 13.72 11.48 3.45
CA GLU A 119 14.40 12.52 4.22
C GLU A 119 13.42 13.52 4.82
N LYS A 120 12.45 14.04 4.01
CA LYS A 120 11.41 14.95 4.47
C LYS A 120 10.59 14.34 5.62
N ARG A 121 10.18 13.07 5.50
CA ARG A 121 9.47 12.33 6.56
C ARG A 121 10.31 12.14 7.82
N THR A 122 11.61 11.90 7.65
CA THR A 122 12.56 11.72 8.77
C THR A 122 12.69 13.02 9.57
N LYS A 123 12.80 14.17 8.90
CA LYS A 123 12.88 15.50 9.54
C LYS A 123 11.68 15.82 10.43
N VAL A 124 10.52 15.25 10.14
CA VAL A 124 9.28 15.47 10.93
C VAL A 124 8.88 14.23 11.75
N ASN A 125 9.81 13.30 11.97
CA ASN A 125 9.65 12.08 12.79
C ASN A 125 8.60 11.08 12.29
N VAL A 126 8.10 11.18 11.06
CA VAL A 126 7.14 10.22 10.49
C VAL A 126 7.72 8.80 10.40
N HIS A 127 9.03 8.66 10.27
CA HIS A 127 9.74 7.37 10.26
C HIS A 127 9.63 6.58 11.59
N THR A 128 9.14 7.18 12.67
CA THR A 128 8.99 6.51 13.98
C THR A 128 7.75 5.64 14.09
N ILE A 129 6.84 5.71 13.12
CA ILE A 129 5.63 4.90 13.08
C ILE A 129 5.62 3.92 11.89
N ARG A 130 4.85 2.83 12.03
CA ARG A 130 4.72 1.83 10.96
C ARG A 130 4.02 2.42 9.76
N PRO A 131 4.49 2.11 8.54
CA PRO A 131 3.75 2.41 7.32
C PRO A 131 2.42 1.65 7.31
N GLY A 132 1.42 2.24 6.64
CA GLY A 132 0.07 1.68 6.54
C GLY A 132 -0.23 1.03 5.20
N VAL A 133 -1.20 0.11 5.21
CA VAL A 133 -1.87 -0.36 3.98
C VAL A 133 -2.66 0.80 3.38
N THR A 134 -3.34 1.57 4.23
CA THR A 134 -3.95 2.86 3.88
C THR A 134 -3.45 3.96 4.81
N GLY A 135 -3.71 5.22 4.46
CA GLY A 135 -3.26 6.35 5.26
C GLY A 135 -3.93 7.66 4.88
N LEU A 136 -3.74 8.68 5.71
CA LEU A 136 -4.40 9.97 5.55
C LEU A 136 -4.07 10.62 4.19
N ALA A 137 -2.80 10.65 3.80
CA ALA A 137 -2.39 11.19 2.50
C ALA A 137 -3.07 10.47 1.33
N GLN A 138 -3.29 9.15 1.44
CA GLN A 138 -3.94 8.36 0.41
C GLN A 138 -5.42 8.72 0.26
N VAL A 139 -6.14 8.97 1.34
CA VAL A 139 -7.57 9.29 1.28
C VAL A 139 -7.85 10.76 0.97
N MET A 140 -6.86 11.65 1.12
CA MET A 140 -6.98 13.09 0.90
C MET A 140 -6.55 13.55 -0.50
N GLY A 141 -5.93 12.71 -1.33
CA GLY A 141 -5.51 13.10 -2.68
C GLY A 141 -4.77 12.02 -3.47
N ARG A 142 -4.47 10.85 -2.83
CA ARG A 142 -3.78 9.72 -3.48
C ARG A 142 -2.52 10.14 -4.23
N ASP A 143 -2.47 9.79 -5.53
CA ASP A 143 -1.32 10.00 -6.41
C ASP A 143 -1.17 11.47 -6.84
N ASN A 144 -2.20 12.30 -6.67
CA ASN A 144 -2.18 13.73 -6.99
C ASN A 144 -1.44 14.59 -5.93
N ASN A 145 -1.14 14.04 -4.77
CA ASN A 145 -0.42 14.76 -3.72
C ASN A 145 1.06 14.94 -4.07
N THR A 146 1.56 16.16 -3.93
CA THR A 146 3.00 16.42 -3.91
C THR A 146 3.66 15.74 -2.70
N ASP A 147 4.98 15.58 -2.71
CA ASP A 147 5.70 14.99 -1.58
C ASP A 147 5.55 15.83 -0.31
N ASP A 148 5.48 17.16 -0.43
CA ASP A 148 5.25 18.04 0.71
C ASP A 148 3.84 17.89 1.30
N GLN A 149 2.84 17.71 0.46
CA GLN A 149 1.47 17.37 0.90
C GLN A 149 1.40 16.01 1.58
N LYS A 150 2.09 14.99 1.04
CA LYS A 150 2.19 13.68 1.68
C LYS A 150 2.81 13.79 3.07
N VAL A 151 3.93 14.52 3.18
CA VAL A 151 4.61 14.74 4.47
C VAL A 151 3.73 15.48 5.46
N MET A 152 3.00 16.51 5.01
CA MET A 152 2.05 17.27 5.85
C MET A 152 0.96 16.36 6.42
N TYR A 153 0.30 15.55 5.58
CA TYR A 153 -0.73 14.61 6.03
C TYR A 153 -0.18 13.51 6.94
N ASP A 154 1.01 12.99 6.63
CA ASP A 154 1.65 11.94 7.43
C ASP A 154 2.07 12.46 8.81
N LYS A 155 2.57 13.72 8.89
CA LYS A 155 2.87 14.42 10.15
C LYS A 155 1.60 14.63 10.95
N TYR A 156 0.53 15.15 10.32
CA TYR A 156 -0.76 15.33 10.99
C TYR A 156 -1.26 14.02 11.58
N TYR A 157 -1.17 12.92 10.82
CA TYR A 157 -1.55 11.60 11.32
C TYR A 157 -0.69 11.17 12.50
N LEU A 158 0.64 11.36 12.44
CA LEU A 158 1.55 11.06 13.56
C LEU A 158 1.14 11.78 14.85
N GLU A 159 0.81 13.07 14.76
CA GLU A 159 0.47 13.91 15.89
C GLU A 159 -0.93 13.66 16.48
N ASN A 160 -1.85 13.13 15.67
CA ASN A 160 -3.27 12.96 16.03
C ASN A 160 -3.72 11.48 16.01
N GLN A 161 -2.80 10.52 16.14
CA GLN A 161 -3.15 9.11 16.11
C GLN A 161 -4.24 8.76 17.14
N SER A 162 -5.34 8.25 16.64
CA SER A 162 -6.45 7.74 17.45
C SER A 162 -7.22 6.67 16.69
N LEU A 163 -7.92 5.80 17.41
CA LEU A 163 -8.76 4.79 16.78
C LEU A 163 -9.87 5.42 15.92
N LEU A 164 -10.41 6.58 16.33
CA LEU A 164 -11.42 7.31 15.57
C LEU A 164 -10.86 7.81 14.23
N LEU A 165 -9.64 8.34 14.22
CA LEU A 165 -8.98 8.76 12.99
C LEU A 165 -8.67 7.56 12.09
N ASP A 166 -8.24 6.44 12.66
CA ASP A 166 -8.03 5.20 11.91
C ASP A 166 -9.34 4.73 11.25
N MET A 167 -10.45 4.70 11.97
CA MET A 167 -11.76 4.32 11.44
C MET A 167 -12.24 5.28 10.34
N TYR A 168 -12.03 6.58 10.51
CA TYR A 168 -12.31 7.57 9.47
C TYR A 168 -11.52 7.30 8.19
N ILE A 169 -10.21 7.03 8.31
CA ILE A 169 -9.33 6.75 7.17
C ILE A 169 -9.77 5.45 6.46
N ILE A 170 -10.09 4.40 7.22
CA ILE A 170 -10.59 3.14 6.66
C ILE A 170 -11.92 3.37 5.91
N TYR A 171 -12.86 4.08 6.52
CA TYR A 171 -14.13 4.44 5.88
C TYR A 171 -13.91 5.17 4.56
N LYS A 172 -13.07 6.23 4.57
CA LYS A 172 -12.72 6.98 3.35
C LYS A 172 -12.03 6.10 2.31
N THR A 173 -11.18 5.17 2.72
CA THR A 173 -10.54 4.22 1.81
C THR A 173 -11.57 3.37 1.06
N VAL A 174 -12.55 2.84 1.77
CA VAL A 174 -13.63 2.04 1.16
C VAL A 174 -14.41 2.88 0.15
N ILE A 175 -14.83 4.08 0.53
CA ILE A 175 -15.56 4.99 -0.37
C ILE A 175 -14.74 5.32 -1.62
N ASN A 176 -13.49 5.74 -1.46
CA ASN A 176 -12.60 6.12 -2.57
C ASN A 176 -12.29 4.92 -3.49
N THR A 177 -12.24 3.70 -2.95
CA THR A 177 -12.04 2.49 -3.76
C THR A 177 -13.29 2.16 -4.60
N ILE A 178 -14.48 2.36 -4.05
CA ILE A 178 -15.75 2.12 -4.76
C ILE A 178 -15.98 3.19 -5.83
N SER A 179 -15.73 4.47 -5.52
CA SER A 179 -15.89 5.58 -6.47
C SER A 179 -14.79 5.60 -7.55
N SER A 180 -13.74 4.83 -7.40
CA SER A 180 -12.55 4.84 -8.29
C SER A 180 -11.90 6.23 -8.42
N GLU A 181 -12.13 7.15 -7.48
CA GLU A 181 -11.56 8.49 -7.49
C GLU A 181 -10.05 8.47 -7.19
N GLY A 182 -9.28 9.18 -8.02
CA GLY A 182 -7.85 9.43 -7.78
C GLY A 182 -6.91 8.26 -8.09
N VAL A 183 -7.32 7.28 -8.88
CA VAL A 183 -6.42 6.25 -9.43
C VAL A 183 -5.95 6.74 -10.80
N SER A 184 -4.70 7.19 -10.90
CA SER A 184 -4.04 7.37 -12.20
C SER A 184 -3.74 6.00 -12.81
N HIS A 185 -4.20 5.79 -14.02
CA HIS A 185 -4.00 4.57 -14.81
C HIS A 185 -2.79 4.70 -15.71
#